data_87474fc12f2c60d280c3190ae2eb8be7
#
_entry.id   87474fc12f2c60d280c3190ae2eb8be7
#
_cell.length_a   1.000
_cell.length_b   1.000
_cell.length_c   1.000
_cell.angle_alpha   90.00
_cell.angle_beta   90.00
_cell.angle_gamma   90.00
#
_symmetry.space_group_name_H-M   'P 1'
#
loop_
_entity.id
_entity.type
_entity.pdbx_description
1 polymer ?
#
loop_
_entity_poly.entity_id
_entity_poly.type
_entity_poly.pdbx_seq_one_letter_code
_entity_poly.pdbx_strand_id
1 'polypeptide(L)'
;MAGLVGAVAMLAVIYIGMGSGMTSMNLLRTLGTMVAPTASNAAIYGIGLAMHLMAGAGAGLVHAGLLHAVDPGSDGAAALYGVLFGGVHGMLVAFSLPMMLTMMHPLIQSGEMPAPGVAMTGLGKMTPVGIIMAHIVFGVVAGVIYVALAG
;
A
#
# COMPACT_ATOMS: atom_id res chain seq x y z
N MET A 1 6.13 12.47 -8.16
CA MET A 1 5.57 11.71 -9.31
C MET A 1 5.73 10.20 -9.10
N ALA A 2 6.95 9.68 -8.89
CA ALA A 2 7.21 8.23 -8.75
C ALA A 2 6.29 7.52 -7.74
N GLY A 3 6.12 8.07 -6.54
CA GLY A 3 5.25 7.49 -5.52
C GLY A 3 3.76 7.45 -5.88
N LEU A 4 3.26 8.43 -6.63
CA LEU A 4 1.86 8.41 -7.11
C LEU A 4 1.64 7.29 -8.14
N VAL A 5 2.56 7.15 -9.11
CA VAL A 5 2.48 6.07 -10.12
C VAL A 5 2.63 4.71 -9.45
N GLY A 6 3.57 4.58 -8.51
CA GLY A 6 3.73 3.38 -7.69
C GLY A 6 2.48 3.01 -6.91
N ALA A 7 1.80 3.99 -6.31
CA ALA A 7 0.54 3.78 -5.59
C ALA A 7 -0.58 3.28 -6.52
N VAL A 8 -0.68 3.81 -7.74
CA VAL A 8 -1.65 3.32 -8.73
C VAL A 8 -1.33 1.88 -9.16
N ALA A 9 -0.05 1.57 -9.43
CA ALA A 9 0.37 0.20 -9.76
C ALA A 9 0.08 -0.78 -8.61
N MET A 10 0.29 -0.36 -7.38
CA MET A 10 -0.03 -1.13 -6.18
C MET A 10 -1.53 -1.44 -6.07
N LEU A 11 -2.42 -0.50 -6.41
CA LEU A 11 -3.87 -0.77 -6.43
C LEU A 11 -4.23 -1.90 -7.38
N ALA A 12 -3.59 -1.97 -8.56
CA ALA A 12 -3.84 -3.06 -9.50
C ALA A 12 -3.54 -4.43 -8.85
N VAL A 13 -2.41 -4.57 -8.16
CA VAL A 13 -2.03 -5.81 -7.45
C VAL A 13 -3.07 -6.17 -6.37
N ILE A 14 -3.47 -5.18 -5.56
CA ILE A 14 -4.43 -5.38 -4.47
C ILE A 14 -5.79 -5.84 -5.03
N TYR A 15 -6.30 -5.18 -6.06
CA TYR A 15 -7.61 -5.53 -6.63
C TYR A 15 -7.59 -6.83 -7.44
N ILE A 16 -6.46 -7.20 -8.07
CA ILE A 16 -6.27 -8.53 -8.65
C ILE A 16 -6.32 -9.60 -7.53
N GLY A 17 -5.62 -9.39 -6.41
CA GLY A 17 -5.65 -10.29 -5.27
C GLY A 17 -7.07 -10.43 -4.68
N MET A 18 -7.83 -9.34 -4.61
CA MET A 18 -9.22 -9.37 -4.16
C MET A 18 -10.12 -10.10 -5.17
N GLY A 19 -9.99 -9.82 -6.45
CA GLY A 19 -10.78 -10.46 -7.51
C GLY A 19 -10.50 -11.96 -7.68
N SER A 20 -9.29 -12.40 -7.33
CA SER A 20 -8.91 -13.83 -7.32
C SER A 20 -9.29 -14.57 -6.03
N GLY A 21 -9.86 -13.89 -5.04
CA GLY A 21 -10.24 -14.47 -3.75
C GLY A 21 -9.07 -14.72 -2.79
N MET A 22 -7.89 -14.20 -3.07
CA MET A 22 -6.72 -14.32 -2.18
C MET A 22 -6.88 -13.48 -0.90
N THR A 23 -7.66 -12.41 -0.98
CA THR A 23 -7.94 -11.50 0.13
C THR A 23 -9.35 -10.94 0.03
N SER A 24 -9.97 -10.66 1.15
CA SER A 24 -11.21 -9.87 1.24
C SER A 24 -10.94 -8.38 1.52
N MET A 25 -9.68 -7.97 1.54
CA MET A 25 -9.28 -6.59 1.84
C MET A 25 -9.63 -5.63 0.70
N ASN A 26 -10.66 -4.80 0.91
CA ASN A 26 -10.96 -3.68 0.04
C ASN A 26 -10.27 -2.42 0.59
N LEU A 27 -9.05 -2.14 0.12
CA LEU A 27 -8.21 -1.07 0.64
C LEU A 27 -8.90 0.29 0.62
N LEU A 28 -9.49 0.69 -0.51
CA LEU A 28 -10.08 2.03 -0.62
C LEU A 28 -11.31 2.17 0.28
N ARG A 29 -12.13 1.12 0.38
CA ARG A 29 -13.25 1.11 1.31
C ARG A 29 -12.76 1.20 2.77
N THR A 30 -11.75 0.42 3.13
CA THR A 30 -11.18 0.44 4.49
C THR A 30 -10.66 1.84 4.85
N LEU A 31 -9.86 2.45 3.99
CA LEU A 31 -9.35 3.79 4.24
C LEU A 31 -10.46 4.84 4.29
N GLY A 32 -11.41 4.78 3.36
CA GLY A 32 -12.52 5.76 3.31
C GLY A 32 -13.46 5.66 4.49
N THR A 33 -13.81 4.45 4.93
CA THR A 33 -14.69 4.24 6.10
C THR A 33 -13.98 4.52 7.43
N MET A 34 -12.65 4.56 7.46
CA MET A 34 -11.91 5.01 8.65
C MET A 34 -12.19 6.48 8.97
N VAL A 35 -12.42 7.31 7.95
CA VAL A 35 -12.65 8.76 8.08
C VAL A 35 -14.14 9.09 7.99
N ALA A 36 -14.88 8.46 7.11
CA ALA A 36 -16.28 8.77 6.80
C ALA A 36 -17.13 7.48 6.75
N PRO A 37 -17.35 6.81 7.91
CA PRO A 37 -17.99 5.48 7.96
C PRO A 37 -19.43 5.47 7.46
N THR A 38 -20.16 6.59 7.55
CA THR A 38 -21.58 6.72 7.18
C THR A 38 -21.81 7.45 5.85
N ALA A 39 -20.74 7.80 5.13
CA ALA A 39 -20.85 8.52 3.86
C ALA A 39 -21.36 7.62 2.72
N SER A 40 -21.74 8.22 1.60
CA SER A 40 -22.09 7.46 0.39
C SER A 40 -20.90 6.63 -0.12
N ASN A 41 -21.18 5.53 -0.81
CA ASN A 41 -20.10 4.71 -1.39
C ASN A 41 -19.15 5.53 -2.28
N ALA A 42 -19.66 6.45 -3.10
CA ALA A 42 -18.82 7.31 -3.92
C ALA A 42 -17.85 8.16 -3.10
N ALA A 43 -18.32 8.74 -1.99
CA ALA A 43 -17.49 9.51 -1.07
C ALA A 43 -16.46 8.63 -0.36
N ILE A 44 -16.86 7.45 0.13
CA ILE A 44 -15.97 6.47 0.78
C ILE A 44 -14.80 6.10 -0.15
N TYR A 45 -15.09 5.70 -1.38
CA TYR A 45 -14.03 5.32 -2.33
C TYR A 45 -13.19 6.52 -2.78
N GLY A 46 -13.78 7.70 -2.94
CA GLY A 46 -13.05 8.93 -3.26
C GLY A 46 -12.07 9.34 -2.15
N ILE A 47 -12.53 9.32 -0.89
CA ILE A 47 -11.69 9.59 0.29
C ILE A 47 -10.58 8.54 0.40
N GLY A 48 -10.94 7.26 0.27
CA GLY A 48 -9.97 6.17 0.34
C GLY A 48 -8.89 6.27 -0.74
N LEU A 49 -9.26 6.63 -1.97
CA LEU A 49 -8.32 6.86 -3.05
C LEU A 49 -7.39 8.04 -2.73
N ALA A 50 -7.93 9.16 -2.28
CA ALA A 50 -7.14 10.32 -1.90
C ALA A 50 -6.13 9.98 -0.80
N MET A 51 -6.56 9.28 0.25
CA MET A 51 -5.69 8.84 1.35
C MET A 51 -4.58 7.90 0.85
N HIS A 52 -4.93 6.93 -0.02
CA HIS A 52 -3.95 6.00 -0.57
C HIS A 52 -2.90 6.72 -1.43
N LEU A 53 -3.33 7.64 -2.30
CA LEU A 53 -2.41 8.41 -3.14
C LEU A 53 -1.52 9.35 -2.32
N MET A 54 -2.05 9.98 -1.27
CA MET A 54 -1.26 10.80 -0.34
C MET A 54 -0.21 9.96 0.40
N ALA A 55 -0.59 8.78 0.92
CA ALA A 55 0.34 7.84 1.54
C ALA A 55 1.41 7.39 0.52
N GLY A 56 1.01 7.08 -0.71
CA GLY A 56 1.93 6.72 -1.79
C GLY A 56 2.88 7.85 -2.17
N ALA A 57 2.42 9.11 -2.18
CA ALA A 57 3.28 10.27 -2.40
C ALA A 57 4.33 10.40 -1.29
N GLY A 58 3.91 10.30 -0.02
CA GLY A 58 4.82 10.33 1.13
C GLY A 58 5.83 9.18 1.12
N ALA A 59 5.37 7.94 0.90
CA ALA A 59 6.23 6.78 0.76
C ALA A 59 7.22 6.93 -0.42
N GLY A 60 6.77 7.54 -1.52
CA GLY A 60 7.62 7.84 -2.67
C GLY A 60 8.77 8.80 -2.35
N LEU A 61 8.56 9.77 -1.46
CA LEU A 61 9.63 10.64 -0.97
C LEU A 61 10.65 9.87 -0.14
N VAL A 62 10.19 8.96 0.71
CA VAL A 62 11.08 8.09 1.50
C VAL A 62 11.90 7.19 0.58
N HIS A 63 11.26 6.53 -0.40
CA HIS A 63 11.97 5.70 -1.38
C HIS A 63 12.97 6.51 -2.21
N ALA A 64 12.62 7.72 -2.62
CA ALA A 64 13.54 8.60 -3.35
C ALA A 64 14.77 8.97 -2.49
N GLY A 65 14.58 9.26 -1.20
CA GLY A 65 15.69 9.50 -0.27
C GLY A 65 16.60 8.29 -0.10
N LEU A 66 16.02 7.08 0.02
CA LEU A 66 16.78 5.83 0.10
C LEU A 66 17.55 5.56 -1.20
N LEU A 67 16.92 5.74 -2.36
CA LEU A 67 17.55 5.57 -3.67
C LEU A 67 18.66 6.59 -3.88
N HIS A 68 18.45 7.84 -3.47
CA HIS A 68 19.50 8.85 -3.51
C HIS A 68 20.72 8.45 -2.67
N ALA A 69 20.48 7.87 -1.49
CA ALA A 69 21.57 7.46 -0.59
C ALA A 69 22.40 6.27 -1.13
N VAL A 70 21.79 5.37 -1.94
CA VAL A 70 22.48 4.20 -2.50
C VAL A 70 22.98 4.41 -3.93
N ASP A 71 22.58 5.48 -4.60
CA ASP A 71 22.96 5.87 -5.96
C ASP A 71 22.99 4.68 -6.95
N PRO A 72 21.83 4.17 -7.37
CA PRO A 72 21.74 2.89 -8.08
C PRO A 72 22.42 2.85 -9.46
N GLY A 73 22.72 3.99 -10.08
CA GLY A 73 23.47 4.10 -11.34
C GLY A 73 22.83 3.47 -12.58
N SER A 74 21.74 2.70 -12.45
CA SER A 74 21.03 2.08 -13.57
C SER A 74 19.60 1.67 -13.18
N ASP A 75 18.73 1.52 -14.20
CA ASP A 75 17.34 1.05 -14.01
C ASP A 75 17.28 -0.34 -13.33
N GLY A 76 18.19 -1.24 -13.72
CA GLY A 76 18.25 -2.59 -13.14
C GLY A 76 18.60 -2.57 -11.66
N ALA A 77 19.58 -1.76 -11.26
CA ALA A 77 19.95 -1.58 -9.86
C ALA A 77 18.82 -0.87 -9.09
N ALA A 78 18.18 0.14 -9.66
CA ALA A 78 17.05 0.82 -9.07
C ALA A 78 15.85 -0.11 -8.84
N ALA A 79 15.57 -1.00 -9.80
CA ALA A 79 14.52 -2.01 -9.65
C ALA A 79 14.86 -2.99 -8.50
N LEU A 80 16.11 -3.44 -8.38
CA LEU A 80 16.57 -4.33 -7.32
C LEU A 80 16.45 -3.68 -5.93
N TYR A 81 16.91 -2.43 -5.79
CA TYR A 81 16.71 -1.67 -4.56
C TYR A 81 15.21 -1.42 -4.30
N GLY A 82 14.40 -1.22 -5.35
CA GLY A 82 12.96 -1.12 -5.26
C GLY A 82 12.32 -2.39 -4.69
N VAL A 83 12.77 -3.57 -5.11
CA VAL A 83 12.34 -4.86 -4.51
C VAL A 83 12.69 -4.91 -3.02
N LEU A 84 13.93 -4.56 -2.66
CA LEU A 84 14.41 -4.59 -1.28
C LEU A 84 13.62 -3.61 -0.39
N PHE A 85 13.58 -2.35 -0.76
CA PHE A 85 12.90 -1.30 0.02
C PHE A 85 11.38 -1.51 0.06
N GLY A 86 10.79 -1.90 -1.07
CA GLY A 86 9.37 -2.24 -1.15
C GLY A 86 9.03 -3.46 -0.30
N GLY A 87 9.87 -4.49 -0.30
CA GLY A 87 9.71 -5.68 0.54
C GLY A 87 9.74 -5.34 2.03
N VAL A 88 10.73 -4.56 2.47
CA VAL A 88 10.83 -4.09 3.87
C VAL A 88 9.62 -3.22 4.23
N HIS A 89 9.25 -2.26 3.37
CA HIS A 89 8.08 -1.42 3.58
C HIS A 89 6.79 -2.25 3.68
N GLY A 90 6.61 -3.23 2.78
CA GLY A 90 5.44 -4.11 2.80
C GLY A 90 5.36 -4.97 4.07
N MET A 91 6.49 -5.45 4.59
CA MET A 91 6.54 -6.14 5.88
C MET A 91 6.14 -5.19 7.01
N LEU A 92 6.70 -3.99 7.07
CA LEU A 92 6.32 -3.01 8.08
C LEU A 92 4.83 -2.71 8.05
N VAL A 93 4.25 -2.51 6.86
CA VAL A 93 2.81 -2.26 6.72
C VAL A 93 1.99 -3.48 7.10
N ALA A 94 2.39 -4.69 6.72
CA ALA A 94 1.66 -5.92 7.07
C ALA A 94 1.49 -6.10 8.59
N PHE A 95 2.44 -5.61 9.38
CA PHE A 95 2.37 -5.71 10.84
C PHE A 95 1.81 -4.45 11.52
N SER A 96 2.10 -3.25 11.02
CA SER A 96 1.63 -2.00 11.64
C SER A 96 0.20 -1.64 11.28
N LEU A 97 -0.23 -1.88 10.04
CA LEU A 97 -1.56 -1.53 9.57
C LEU A 97 -2.69 -2.24 10.36
N PRO A 98 -2.63 -3.56 10.64
CA PRO A 98 -3.68 -4.20 11.45
C PRO A 98 -3.79 -3.64 12.86
N MET A 99 -2.67 -3.26 13.47
CA MET A 99 -2.68 -2.62 14.78
C MET A 99 -3.36 -1.24 14.71
N MET A 100 -3.00 -0.42 13.73
CA MET A 100 -3.61 0.89 13.51
C MET A 100 -5.13 0.75 13.25
N LEU A 101 -5.55 -0.16 12.38
CA LEU A 101 -6.95 -0.38 12.06
C LEU A 101 -7.75 -0.84 13.28
N THR A 102 -7.23 -1.77 14.07
CA THR A 102 -7.89 -2.25 15.29
C THR A 102 -8.06 -1.14 16.32
N MET A 103 -7.10 -0.22 16.41
CA MET A 103 -7.13 0.86 17.40
C MET A 103 -7.94 2.08 16.95
N MET A 104 -8.05 2.34 15.64
CA MET A 104 -8.54 3.62 15.13
C MET A 104 -9.75 3.50 14.21
N HIS A 105 -10.04 2.32 13.66
CA HIS A 105 -11.09 2.19 12.65
C HIS A 105 -12.47 2.00 13.31
N PRO A 106 -13.43 2.93 13.15
CA PRO A 106 -14.69 2.90 13.88
C PRO A 106 -15.52 1.64 13.61
N LEU A 107 -15.62 1.19 12.34
CA LEU A 107 -16.40 0.01 11.98
C LEU A 107 -15.76 -1.31 12.39
N ILE A 108 -14.45 -1.35 12.60
CA ILE A 108 -13.76 -2.52 13.15
C ILE A 108 -13.99 -2.57 14.66
N GLN A 109 -13.92 -1.44 15.34
CA GLN A 109 -14.19 -1.35 16.78
C GLN A 109 -15.64 -1.68 17.14
N SER A 110 -16.60 -1.29 16.29
CA SER A 110 -18.03 -1.64 16.47
C SER A 110 -18.37 -3.08 16.05
N GLY A 111 -17.47 -3.80 15.40
CA GLY A 111 -17.71 -5.14 14.87
C GLY A 111 -18.48 -5.18 13.55
N GLU A 112 -18.74 -4.03 12.93
CA GLU A 112 -19.40 -3.93 11.62
C GLU A 112 -18.49 -4.30 10.45
N MET A 113 -17.19 -4.21 10.65
CA MET A 113 -16.18 -4.73 9.72
C MET A 113 -15.32 -5.79 10.42
N PRO A 114 -14.86 -6.83 9.67
CA PRO A 114 -14.05 -7.89 10.23
C PRO A 114 -12.71 -7.36 10.75
N ALA A 115 -12.28 -7.90 11.89
CA ALA A 115 -10.95 -7.58 12.43
C ALA A 115 -9.84 -8.07 11.48
N PRO A 116 -8.80 -7.26 11.26
CA PRO A 116 -7.74 -7.61 10.30
C PRO A 116 -6.88 -8.81 10.72
N GLY A 117 -6.86 -9.13 12.00
CA GLY A 117 -6.00 -10.20 12.54
C GLY A 117 -4.51 -9.84 12.49
N VAL A 118 -3.67 -10.72 13.01
CA VAL A 118 -2.21 -10.54 12.97
C VAL A 118 -1.75 -10.55 11.50
N ALA A 119 -0.94 -9.57 11.13
CA ALA A 119 -0.44 -9.38 9.77
C ALA A 119 -1.54 -9.41 8.69
N MET A 120 -2.75 -8.93 9.01
CA MET A 120 -3.91 -8.91 8.10
C MET A 120 -4.48 -10.30 7.71
N THR A 121 -4.10 -11.37 8.39
CA THR A 121 -4.55 -12.74 8.08
C THR A 121 -6.05 -12.96 8.30
N GLY A 122 -6.70 -12.14 9.11
CA GLY A 122 -8.16 -12.15 9.29
C GLY A 122 -8.95 -11.80 8.02
N LEU A 123 -8.30 -11.17 7.04
CA LEU A 123 -8.89 -10.83 5.75
C LEU A 123 -8.50 -11.80 4.63
N GLY A 124 -7.85 -12.90 4.98
CA GLY A 124 -7.40 -13.96 4.07
C GLY A 124 -5.96 -14.38 4.37
N LYS A 125 -5.69 -15.68 4.36
CA LYS A 125 -4.36 -16.22 4.68
C LYS A 125 -3.24 -15.68 3.78
N MET A 126 -3.58 -15.31 2.54
CA MET A 126 -2.65 -14.78 1.56
C MET A 126 -2.56 -13.23 1.59
N THR A 127 -3.37 -12.56 2.41
CA THR A 127 -3.36 -11.09 2.51
C THR A 127 -1.97 -10.52 2.84
N PRO A 128 -1.20 -11.07 3.80
CA PRO A 128 0.16 -10.59 4.07
C PRO A 128 1.08 -10.65 2.86
N VAL A 129 1.02 -11.77 2.12
CA VAL A 129 1.82 -11.95 0.88
C VAL A 129 1.40 -10.92 -0.17
N GLY A 130 0.10 -10.71 -0.35
CA GLY A 130 -0.44 -9.70 -1.27
C GLY A 130 0.02 -8.28 -0.91
N ILE A 131 0.04 -7.92 0.38
CA ILE A 131 0.54 -6.64 0.86
C ILE A 131 2.02 -6.47 0.52
N ILE A 132 2.85 -7.44 0.84
CA ILE A 132 4.29 -7.38 0.55
C ILE A 132 4.53 -7.26 -0.95
N MET A 133 3.86 -8.08 -1.76
CA MET A 133 3.98 -8.02 -3.23
C MET A 133 3.55 -6.67 -3.80
N ALA A 134 2.46 -6.10 -3.31
CA ALA A 134 1.99 -4.79 -3.74
C ALA A 134 3.03 -3.68 -3.43
N HIS A 135 3.68 -3.75 -2.27
CA HIS A 135 4.73 -2.81 -1.91
C HIS A 135 6.04 -3.05 -2.68
N ILE A 136 6.37 -4.28 -3.03
CA ILE A 136 7.48 -4.58 -3.95
C ILE A 136 7.22 -3.93 -5.32
N VAL A 137 6.02 -4.09 -5.88
CA VAL A 137 5.65 -3.43 -7.13
C VAL A 137 5.74 -1.91 -7.00
N PHE A 138 5.25 -1.34 -5.90
CA PHE A 138 5.41 0.08 -5.59
C PHE A 138 6.88 0.50 -5.62
N GLY A 139 7.75 -0.22 -4.92
CA GLY A 139 9.17 0.10 -4.82
C GLY A 139 9.90 0.00 -6.16
N VAL A 140 9.61 -1.03 -6.95
CA VAL A 140 10.19 -1.19 -8.30
C VAL A 140 9.78 -0.03 -9.22
N VAL A 141 8.48 0.28 -9.26
CA VAL A 141 7.97 1.39 -10.08
C VAL A 141 8.58 2.72 -9.63
N ALA A 142 8.62 2.96 -8.32
CA ALA A 142 9.22 4.17 -7.77
C ALA A 142 10.71 4.26 -8.08
N GLY A 143 11.44 3.14 -8.04
CA GLY A 143 12.87 3.07 -8.33
C GLY A 143 13.20 3.39 -9.79
N VAL A 144 12.52 2.74 -10.72
CA VAL A 144 12.73 2.96 -12.15
C VAL A 144 12.38 4.41 -12.54
N ILE A 145 11.24 4.93 -12.06
CA ILE A 145 10.86 6.33 -12.33
C ILE A 145 11.85 7.31 -11.69
N TYR A 146 12.38 6.99 -10.51
CA TYR A 146 13.39 7.84 -9.85
C TYR A 146 14.61 8.02 -10.75
N VAL A 147 15.23 6.94 -11.25
CA VAL A 147 16.40 7.02 -12.12
C VAL A 147 16.07 7.76 -13.42
N ALA A 148 14.93 7.48 -14.05
CA ALA A 148 14.48 8.17 -15.27
C ALA A 148 14.27 9.69 -15.10
N LEU A 149 14.05 10.18 -13.87
CA LEU A 149 13.87 11.61 -13.58
C LEU A 149 15.14 12.25 -13.02
N ALA A 150 16.08 11.47 -12.48
CA ALA A 150 17.33 11.95 -11.90
C ALA A 150 18.48 12.03 -12.94
N GLY A 151 18.37 11.32 -14.05
CA GLY A 151 19.31 11.36 -15.20
C GLY A 151 18.89 12.37 -16.22
#